data_f37dd90293ac9ce3c2a90ac8d3e709ef
#
_entry.id   f37dd90293ac9ce3c2a90ac8d3e709ef
#
_cell.length_a   1.000
_cell.length_b   1.000
_cell.length_c   1.000
_cell.angle_alpha   90.00
_cell.angle_beta   90.00
_cell.angle_gamma   90.00
#
_symmetry.space_group_name_H-M   'P 1'
#
loop_
_entity.id
_entity.type
_entity.pdbx_description
1 polymer ?
#
loop_
_entity_poly.entity_id
_entity_poly.type
_entity_poly.pdbx_seq_one_letter_code
_entity_poly.pdbx_strand_id
1 'polypeptide(L)'
;MPSESHPAGRNDPCPCGSGLRYKQCHGALRPAAEPDAIPPDVLARRGFEAHKRNDLDAADRDYRAALATAPDHAGALHYLGVVLYQRNRPDEAMPLLDRAVALAPDEPEYHNNRGLALTALQRDREAIAEYRRALALKPDHATAWNNLGLALQATGDVKAAIAAYREGLRIAPSFPQLHWNLALALLLHGDYVHGWPEYAWRLQCAELYSRHPRYAGALWSGDDPAGRTLLLTAEQGLGDTLQTLRFARLVADRGARVIVAVQKPLRELAATAPGVSAAYAEHEPLPPYDAHVSLMSLPGLLGVTPESVALHGPYLRPDPLRAREAKAAVAREGGAALKIGVAWAGAAGNTLNVKRSMALATLAPLLDVPGTRWFSLKWEAEALSATDAPYGARLAALPMRNDFDGLAALESELDLVISVDTSLAHLAGALGRPVWVLLHHVPDWRWMLHRPDSPWYATARLFRQQTPGDWSHPLREVEAALRALVARR
;
A
#
# COMPACT_ATOMS: atom_id res chain seq x y z
N MET A 1 47.08 44.54 64.84
CA MET A 1 47.45 43.54 63.84
C MET A 1 46.44 42.39 63.97
N PRO A 2 45.62 42.07 62.98
CA PRO A 2 44.74 40.91 63.04
C PRO A 2 45.52 39.63 62.73
N SER A 3 45.42 38.64 63.60
CA SER A 3 46.07 37.33 63.46
C SER A 3 45.52 36.60 62.26
N GLU A 4 46.39 36.22 61.33
CA GLU A 4 46.07 35.29 60.19
C GLU A 4 45.61 33.94 60.78
N SER A 5 44.35 33.65 60.65
CA SER A 5 43.81 32.35 60.98
C SER A 5 44.22 31.35 59.89
N HIS A 6 45.15 30.47 60.22
CA HIS A 6 45.48 29.34 59.36
C HIS A 6 44.19 28.48 59.19
N PRO A 7 43.90 27.98 57.97
CA PRO A 7 42.75 27.09 57.75
C PRO A 7 42.94 25.84 58.62
N ALA A 8 41.88 25.44 59.35
CA ALA A 8 41.93 24.27 60.22
C ALA A 8 42.22 23.02 59.43
N GLY A 9 43.17 22.19 59.83
CA GLY A 9 43.48 20.93 59.21
C GLY A 9 42.31 19.95 59.38
N ARG A 10 42.17 19.01 58.51
CA ARG A 10 41.04 18.07 58.45
C ARG A 10 40.75 17.34 59.77
N ASN A 11 41.76 17.14 60.61
CA ASN A 11 41.66 16.47 61.89
C ASN A 11 41.66 17.42 63.10
N ASP A 12 41.81 18.72 62.92
CA ASP A 12 41.84 19.72 63.98
C ASP A 12 40.41 19.92 64.57
N PRO A 13 40.31 20.40 65.80
CA PRO A 13 39.02 20.77 66.39
C PRO A 13 38.33 21.83 65.53
N CYS A 14 37.04 21.69 65.27
CA CYS A 14 36.32 22.65 64.47
C CYS A 14 36.26 24.02 65.10
N PRO A 15 36.63 25.11 64.40
CA PRO A 15 36.61 26.47 64.95
C PRO A 15 35.25 26.96 65.46
N CYS A 16 34.15 26.27 65.17
CA CYS A 16 32.81 26.63 65.59
C CYS A 16 32.47 26.23 67.06
N GLY A 17 33.43 25.61 67.78
CA GLY A 17 33.21 25.22 69.16
C GLY A 17 32.34 24.00 69.40
N SER A 18 32.01 23.22 68.37
CA SER A 18 31.16 22.00 68.48
C SER A 18 31.83 20.82 69.16
N GLY A 19 33.09 20.88 69.50
CA GLY A 19 33.84 19.77 70.05
C GLY A 19 34.18 18.65 69.07
N LEU A 20 33.70 18.75 67.82
CA LEU A 20 33.96 17.76 66.77
C LEU A 20 35.20 18.17 65.95
N ARG A 21 35.85 17.20 65.30
CA ARG A 21 36.92 17.46 64.33
C ARG A 21 36.38 18.17 63.09
N TYR A 22 37.16 19.01 62.42
CA TYR A 22 36.74 19.79 61.23
C TYR A 22 36.08 18.91 60.19
N LYS A 23 36.65 17.73 59.88
CA LYS A 23 36.10 16.76 58.95
C LYS A 23 34.74 16.16 59.36
N GLN A 24 34.37 16.24 60.60
CA GLN A 24 33.11 15.70 61.17
C GLN A 24 32.06 16.82 61.39
N CYS A 25 32.45 18.07 61.19
CA CYS A 25 31.60 19.23 61.36
C CYS A 25 31.56 20.04 60.05
N HIS A 26 32.27 21.20 59.98
CA HIS A 26 32.26 22.05 58.78
C HIS A 26 33.08 21.52 57.59
N GLY A 27 34.00 20.61 57.84
CA GLY A 27 34.76 19.89 56.82
C GLY A 27 34.13 18.52 56.42
N ALA A 28 32.96 18.17 56.91
CA ALA A 28 32.20 17.03 56.44
C ALA A 28 31.83 17.27 54.97
N LEU A 29 32.26 16.37 54.06
CA LEU A 29 31.77 16.38 52.71
C LEU A 29 30.25 16.26 52.80
N ARG A 30 29.53 17.35 52.49
CA ARG A 30 28.13 17.20 52.15
C ARG A 30 28.05 16.11 51.06
N PRO A 31 27.17 15.10 51.19
CA PRO A 31 26.91 14.26 50.06
C PRO A 31 26.65 15.20 48.89
N ALA A 32 27.32 14.96 47.75
CA ALA A 32 27.05 15.71 46.53
C ALA A 32 25.52 15.75 46.39
N ALA A 33 24.96 16.94 46.29
CA ALA A 33 23.55 17.09 45.97
C ALA A 33 23.32 16.19 44.78
N GLU A 34 22.33 15.30 44.85
CA GLU A 34 21.93 14.55 43.68
C GLU A 34 21.78 15.58 42.54
N PRO A 35 22.34 15.29 41.36
CA PRO A 35 22.22 16.23 40.25
C PRO A 35 20.74 16.60 40.13
N ASP A 36 20.40 17.89 40.21
CA ASP A 36 19.02 18.38 40.15
C ASP A 36 18.28 17.61 39.06
N ALA A 37 17.26 16.85 39.43
CA ALA A 37 16.52 16.02 38.50
C ALA A 37 16.02 16.93 37.36
N ILE A 38 16.35 16.57 36.13
CA ILE A 38 15.94 17.38 34.94
C ILE A 38 14.42 17.51 34.97
N PRO A 39 13.87 18.73 34.94
CA PRO A 39 12.40 18.91 34.98
C PRO A 39 11.69 18.17 33.87
N PRO A 40 10.50 17.58 34.12
CA PRO A 40 9.73 16.82 33.12
C PRO A 40 9.49 17.57 31.82
N ASP A 41 9.18 18.87 31.89
CA ASP A 41 9.00 19.73 30.70
C ASP A 41 10.27 19.85 29.85
N VAL A 42 11.45 19.89 30.49
CA VAL A 42 12.74 19.95 29.80
C VAL A 42 13.03 18.62 29.11
N LEU A 43 12.73 17.50 29.77
CA LEU A 43 12.87 16.16 29.20
C LEU A 43 11.89 15.98 28.03
N ALA A 44 10.62 16.36 28.20
CA ALA A 44 9.62 16.27 27.13
C ALA A 44 10.03 17.11 25.90
N ARG A 45 10.55 18.34 26.10
CA ARG A 45 11.05 19.20 25.03
C ARG A 45 12.26 18.58 24.33
N ARG A 46 13.22 18.03 25.08
CA ARG A 46 14.40 17.35 24.53
C ARG A 46 13.97 16.12 23.71
N GLY A 47 13.01 15.34 24.20
CA GLY A 47 12.39 14.24 23.48
C GLY A 47 11.75 14.69 22.17
N PHE A 48 11.05 15.82 22.18
CA PHE A 48 10.42 16.39 20.99
C PHE A 48 11.48 16.83 19.95
N GLU A 49 12.58 17.46 20.37
CA GLU A 49 13.67 17.80 19.46
C GLU A 49 14.38 16.56 18.88
N ALA A 50 14.52 15.49 19.66
CA ALA A 50 15.01 14.21 19.16
C ALA A 50 14.04 13.61 18.14
N HIS A 51 12.74 13.63 18.43
CA HIS A 51 11.68 13.14 17.56
C HIS A 51 11.69 13.86 16.18
N LYS A 52 11.82 15.19 16.17
CA LYS A 52 11.94 15.99 14.94
C LYS A 52 13.15 15.59 14.07
N ARG A 53 14.23 15.13 14.69
CA ARG A 53 15.41 14.59 13.98
C ARG A 53 15.28 13.12 13.61
N ASN A 54 14.10 12.51 13.83
CA ASN A 54 13.83 11.07 13.65
C ASN A 54 14.69 10.15 14.54
N ASP A 55 15.24 10.70 15.66
CA ASP A 55 15.91 9.90 16.69
C ASP A 55 14.88 9.38 17.69
N LEU A 56 14.18 8.32 17.25
CA LEU A 56 13.07 7.75 18.04
C LEU A 56 13.55 7.11 19.34
N ASP A 57 14.82 6.68 19.43
CA ASP A 57 15.36 6.07 20.64
C ASP A 57 15.65 7.12 21.71
N ALA A 58 16.24 8.26 21.33
CA ALA A 58 16.41 9.37 22.25
C ALA A 58 15.08 9.95 22.69
N ALA A 59 14.12 10.09 21.77
CA ALA A 59 12.78 10.58 22.07
C ALA A 59 12.05 9.67 23.09
N ASP A 60 12.06 8.36 22.87
CA ASP A 60 11.45 7.37 23.79
C ASP A 60 12.05 7.46 25.19
N ARG A 61 13.40 7.49 25.31
CA ARG A 61 14.09 7.62 26.60
C ARG A 61 13.68 8.89 27.36
N ASP A 62 13.67 10.02 26.67
CA ASP A 62 13.38 11.31 27.29
C ASP A 62 11.91 11.44 27.71
N TYR A 63 10.96 10.97 26.91
CA TYR A 63 9.55 10.95 27.27
C TYR A 63 9.28 10.01 28.47
N ARG A 64 9.90 8.81 28.50
CA ARG A 64 9.78 7.92 29.68
C ARG A 64 10.40 8.52 30.91
N ALA A 65 11.52 9.19 30.80
CA ALA A 65 12.13 9.89 31.94
C ALA A 65 11.23 11.03 32.45
N ALA A 66 10.58 11.79 31.55
CA ALA A 66 9.59 12.79 31.95
C ALA A 66 8.39 12.18 32.69
N LEU A 67 7.87 11.06 32.18
CA LEU A 67 6.72 10.35 32.76
C LEU A 67 7.05 9.65 34.09
N ALA A 68 8.30 9.30 34.34
CA ALA A 68 8.74 8.74 35.61
C ALA A 68 8.58 9.73 36.77
N THR A 69 8.71 11.01 36.52
CA THR A 69 8.59 12.08 37.53
C THR A 69 7.24 12.81 37.46
N ALA A 70 6.63 12.87 36.28
CA ALA A 70 5.32 13.47 36.04
C ALA A 70 4.43 12.52 35.21
N PRO A 71 3.81 11.51 35.84
CA PRO A 71 3.03 10.48 35.14
C PRO A 71 1.85 11.03 34.32
N ASP A 72 1.34 12.21 34.66
CA ASP A 72 0.22 12.89 33.98
C ASP A 72 0.67 14.03 33.05
N HIS A 73 1.92 14.01 32.61
CA HIS A 73 2.43 14.98 31.63
C HIS A 73 1.84 14.68 30.23
N ALA A 74 0.73 15.33 29.88
CA ALA A 74 -0.06 15.05 28.67
C ALA A 74 0.79 15.05 27.38
N GLY A 75 1.72 16.02 27.21
CA GLY A 75 2.60 16.09 26.04
C GLY A 75 3.56 14.91 25.93
N ALA A 76 4.14 14.45 27.05
CA ALA A 76 5.04 13.29 27.05
C ALA A 76 4.27 11.99 26.75
N LEU A 77 3.06 11.82 27.30
CA LEU A 77 2.17 10.70 26.99
C LEU A 77 1.83 10.68 25.50
N HIS A 78 1.40 11.82 24.96
CA HIS A 78 1.03 11.94 23.55
C HIS A 78 2.21 11.58 22.62
N TYR A 79 3.36 12.24 22.78
CA TYR A 79 4.50 12.03 21.90
C TYR A 79 5.14 10.64 22.07
N LEU A 80 5.14 10.06 23.27
CA LEU A 80 5.56 8.66 23.44
C LEU A 80 4.60 7.72 22.71
N GLY A 81 3.30 7.97 22.77
CA GLY A 81 2.31 7.24 21.99
C GLY A 81 2.56 7.33 20.48
N VAL A 82 2.92 8.53 19.97
CA VAL A 82 3.28 8.73 18.56
C VAL A 82 4.55 7.95 18.20
N VAL A 83 5.59 7.97 19.04
CA VAL A 83 6.82 7.19 18.83
C VAL A 83 6.52 5.69 18.75
N LEU A 84 5.68 5.16 19.63
CA LEU A 84 5.29 3.75 19.62
C LEU A 84 4.49 3.40 18.35
N TYR A 85 3.57 4.26 17.94
CA TYR A 85 2.84 4.11 16.68
C TYR A 85 3.80 4.05 15.47
N GLN A 86 4.77 4.96 15.39
CA GLN A 86 5.78 4.98 14.31
C GLN A 86 6.67 3.73 14.30
N ARG A 87 6.86 3.10 15.46
CA ARG A 87 7.55 1.81 15.60
C ARG A 87 6.64 0.61 15.32
N ASN A 88 5.47 0.82 14.74
CA ASN A 88 4.48 -0.21 14.46
C ASN A 88 4.01 -0.99 15.70
N ARG A 89 3.86 -0.27 16.83
CA ARG A 89 3.39 -0.79 18.15
C ARG A 89 2.10 -0.06 18.58
N PRO A 90 1.04 -0.05 17.78
CA PRO A 90 -0.17 0.75 18.07
C PRO A 90 -0.91 0.29 19.32
N ASP A 91 -0.86 -1.01 19.66
CA ASP A 91 -1.46 -1.53 20.89
C ASP A 91 -0.89 -0.89 22.18
N GLU A 92 0.44 -0.65 22.16
CA GLU A 92 1.12 -0.01 23.29
C GLU A 92 0.96 1.52 23.26
N ALA A 93 0.73 2.10 22.08
CA ALA A 93 0.48 3.53 21.94
C ALA A 93 -0.89 3.94 22.50
N MET A 94 -1.92 3.10 22.32
CA MET A 94 -3.30 3.44 22.66
C MET A 94 -3.51 3.89 24.11
N PRO A 95 -3.05 3.16 25.17
CA PRO A 95 -3.24 3.60 26.55
C PRO A 95 -2.63 4.98 26.85
N LEU A 96 -1.52 5.31 26.21
CA LEU A 96 -0.85 6.60 26.38
C LEU A 96 -1.63 7.72 25.69
N LEU A 97 -2.09 7.48 24.45
CA LEU A 97 -2.91 8.43 23.69
C LEU A 97 -4.29 8.64 24.35
N ASP A 98 -4.90 7.59 24.87
CA ASP A 98 -6.16 7.68 25.63
C ASP A 98 -6.00 8.61 26.83
N ARG A 99 -4.92 8.43 27.61
CA ARG A 99 -4.63 9.26 28.77
C ARG A 99 -4.29 10.70 28.38
N ALA A 100 -3.53 10.90 27.31
CA ALA A 100 -3.21 12.24 26.80
C ALA A 100 -4.49 13.01 26.41
N VAL A 101 -5.41 12.39 25.67
CA VAL A 101 -6.69 12.98 25.30
C VAL A 101 -7.56 13.26 26.54
N ALA A 102 -7.56 12.37 27.53
CA ALA A 102 -8.31 12.59 28.77
C ALA A 102 -7.79 13.79 29.58
N LEU A 103 -6.47 14.04 29.54
CA LEU A 103 -5.83 15.16 30.23
C LEU A 103 -5.97 16.49 29.50
N ALA A 104 -6.01 16.46 28.16
CA ALA A 104 -6.12 17.65 27.32
C ALA A 104 -7.10 17.40 26.15
N PRO A 105 -8.41 17.40 26.41
CA PRO A 105 -9.45 17.01 25.41
C PRO A 105 -9.69 18.06 24.32
N ASP A 106 -9.10 19.23 24.43
CA ASP A 106 -9.25 20.31 23.45
C ASP A 106 -8.01 20.47 22.54
N GLU A 107 -7.06 19.52 22.59
CA GLU A 107 -5.88 19.50 21.74
C GLU A 107 -6.15 18.70 20.44
N PRO A 108 -6.31 19.37 19.29
CA PRO A 108 -6.70 18.70 18.03
C PRO A 108 -5.69 17.65 17.57
N GLU A 109 -4.39 17.89 17.81
CA GLU A 109 -3.32 16.95 17.44
C GLU A 109 -3.41 15.62 18.21
N TYR A 110 -3.89 15.66 19.48
CA TYR A 110 -4.04 14.45 20.28
C TYR A 110 -5.14 13.54 19.71
N HIS A 111 -6.27 14.14 19.33
CA HIS A 111 -7.34 13.40 18.64
C HIS A 111 -6.89 12.86 17.30
N ASN A 112 -6.19 13.66 16.47
CA ASN A 112 -5.68 13.20 15.20
C ASN A 112 -4.73 12.01 15.35
N ASN A 113 -3.80 12.06 16.29
CA ASN A 113 -2.81 10.99 16.46
C ASN A 113 -3.40 9.75 17.14
N ARG A 114 -4.41 9.91 18.03
CA ARG A 114 -5.22 8.80 18.51
C ARG A 114 -5.98 8.12 17.38
N GLY A 115 -6.54 8.90 16.46
CA GLY A 115 -7.16 8.40 15.23
C GLY A 115 -6.21 7.58 14.37
N LEU A 116 -4.93 8.00 14.22
CA LEU A 116 -3.92 7.23 13.48
C LEU A 116 -3.64 5.87 14.13
N ALA A 117 -3.50 5.82 15.46
CA ALA A 117 -3.30 4.56 16.17
C ALA A 117 -4.52 3.63 16.03
N LEU A 118 -5.74 4.18 16.11
CA LEU A 118 -6.99 3.43 15.89
C LEU A 118 -7.08 2.87 14.47
N THR A 119 -6.68 3.65 13.46
CA THR A 119 -6.62 3.18 12.06
C THR A 119 -5.62 2.02 11.90
N ALA A 120 -4.45 2.11 12.53
CA ALA A 120 -3.47 1.02 12.50
C ALA A 120 -4.01 -0.27 13.16
N LEU A 121 -4.88 -0.14 14.15
CA LEU A 121 -5.60 -1.25 14.81
C LEU A 121 -6.86 -1.69 14.04
N GLN A 122 -7.13 -1.15 12.85
CA GLN A 122 -8.32 -1.43 12.04
C GLN A 122 -9.65 -1.06 12.75
N ARG A 123 -9.61 -0.10 13.69
CA ARG A 123 -10.75 0.45 14.42
C ARG A 123 -11.26 1.73 13.71
N ASP A 124 -11.49 1.62 12.40
CA ASP A 124 -11.73 2.77 11.50
C ASP A 124 -12.94 3.64 11.92
N ARG A 125 -14.01 3.03 12.45
CA ARG A 125 -15.19 3.81 12.92
C ARG A 125 -14.85 4.71 14.10
N GLU A 126 -14.01 4.26 15.01
CA GLU A 126 -13.54 5.06 16.14
C GLU A 126 -12.55 6.11 15.69
N ALA A 127 -11.64 5.76 14.76
CA ALA A 127 -10.75 6.73 14.14
C ALA A 127 -11.50 7.89 13.47
N ILE A 128 -12.58 7.60 12.73
CA ILE A 128 -13.45 8.63 12.12
C ILE A 128 -14.00 9.59 13.18
N ALA A 129 -14.41 9.11 14.34
CA ALA A 129 -14.91 9.97 15.42
C ALA A 129 -13.80 10.89 15.96
N GLU A 130 -12.59 10.37 16.13
CA GLU A 130 -11.44 11.14 16.59
C GLU A 130 -11.01 12.22 15.57
N TYR A 131 -10.91 11.87 14.28
CA TYR A 131 -10.61 12.86 13.25
C TYR A 131 -11.67 13.96 13.16
N ARG A 132 -12.96 13.62 13.30
CA ARG A 132 -14.02 14.61 13.37
C ARG A 132 -13.90 15.51 14.60
N ARG A 133 -13.48 14.98 15.74
CA ARG A 133 -13.23 15.79 16.94
C ARG A 133 -12.05 16.73 16.72
N ALA A 134 -10.94 16.25 16.15
CA ALA A 134 -9.80 17.08 15.77
C ALA A 134 -10.21 18.25 14.85
N LEU A 135 -11.03 17.95 13.84
CA LEU A 135 -11.54 18.95 12.89
C LEU A 135 -12.57 19.92 13.48
N ALA A 136 -13.34 19.49 14.48
CA ALA A 136 -14.22 20.39 15.23
C ALA A 136 -13.43 21.41 16.04
N LEU A 137 -12.27 21.01 16.58
CA LEU A 137 -11.36 21.88 17.31
C LEU A 137 -10.50 22.75 16.38
N LYS A 138 -10.08 22.21 15.25
CA LYS A 138 -9.21 22.88 14.27
C LYS A 138 -9.69 22.59 12.84
N PRO A 139 -10.64 23.34 12.30
CA PRO A 139 -11.22 23.09 10.98
C PRO A 139 -10.21 23.21 9.80
N ASP A 140 -9.13 23.93 9.98
CA ASP A 140 -8.07 24.15 8.99
C ASP A 140 -6.92 23.11 9.06
N HIS A 141 -7.16 21.96 9.66
CA HIS A 141 -6.18 20.88 9.79
C HIS A 141 -6.20 19.94 8.57
N ALA A 142 -5.48 20.31 7.50
CA ALA A 142 -5.48 19.57 6.23
C ALA A 142 -5.10 18.07 6.39
N THR A 143 -4.14 17.76 7.27
CA THR A 143 -3.75 16.36 7.55
C THR A 143 -4.87 15.57 8.21
N ALA A 144 -5.64 16.16 9.13
CA ALA A 144 -6.78 15.49 9.74
C ALA A 144 -7.91 15.23 8.72
N TRP A 145 -8.12 16.15 7.76
CA TRP A 145 -9.02 15.93 6.63
C TRP A 145 -8.57 14.75 5.76
N ASN A 146 -7.26 14.65 5.48
CA ASN A 146 -6.69 13.52 4.75
C ASN A 146 -6.94 12.19 5.49
N ASN A 147 -6.66 12.16 6.78
CA ASN A 147 -6.79 10.96 7.61
C ASN A 147 -8.27 10.54 7.75
N LEU A 148 -9.18 11.51 7.92
CA LEU A 148 -10.62 11.27 7.89
C LEU A 148 -11.05 10.63 6.57
N GLY A 149 -10.56 11.17 5.44
CA GLY A 149 -10.84 10.62 4.11
C GLY A 149 -10.39 9.18 3.96
N LEU A 150 -9.16 8.84 4.40
CA LEU A 150 -8.64 7.48 4.37
C LEU A 150 -9.49 6.51 5.22
N ALA A 151 -9.87 6.91 6.43
CA ALA A 151 -10.70 6.07 7.31
C ALA A 151 -12.13 5.89 6.74
N LEU A 152 -12.73 6.94 6.18
CA LEU A 152 -14.03 6.86 5.50
C LEU A 152 -13.95 5.93 4.28
N GLN A 153 -12.90 6.03 3.48
CA GLN A 153 -12.70 5.14 2.33
C GLN A 153 -12.52 3.68 2.79
N ALA A 154 -11.77 3.43 3.86
CA ALA A 154 -11.57 2.08 4.41
C ALA A 154 -12.89 1.43 4.87
N THR A 155 -13.85 2.23 5.34
CA THR A 155 -15.21 1.74 5.70
C THR A 155 -16.18 1.65 4.51
N GLY A 156 -15.76 2.04 3.30
CA GLY A 156 -16.58 2.00 2.09
C GLY A 156 -17.38 3.28 1.81
N ASP A 157 -17.34 4.27 2.69
CA ASP A 157 -18.01 5.57 2.45
C ASP A 157 -17.14 6.48 1.56
N VAL A 158 -16.98 6.06 0.30
CA VAL A 158 -16.13 6.75 -0.67
C VAL A 158 -16.64 8.15 -1.00
N LYS A 159 -17.96 8.39 -0.95
CA LYS A 159 -18.51 9.74 -1.19
C LYS A 159 -18.10 10.71 -0.09
N ALA A 160 -18.20 10.29 1.17
CA ALA A 160 -17.75 11.11 2.28
C ALA A 160 -16.21 11.29 2.28
N ALA A 161 -15.46 10.27 1.86
CA ALA A 161 -14.01 10.38 1.70
C ALA A 161 -13.64 11.45 0.66
N ILE A 162 -14.28 11.45 -0.51
CA ILE A 162 -14.09 12.48 -1.56
C ILE A 162 -14.37 13.88 -1.01
N ALA A 163 -15.45 14.04 -0.24
CA ALA A 163 -15.77 15.32 0.38
C ALA A 163 -14.69 15.76 1.38
N ALA A 164 -14.21 14.85 2.22
CA ALA A 164 -13.14 15.14 3.17
C ALA A 164 -11.82 15.54 2.49
N TYR A 165 -11.42 14.83 1.44
CA TYR A 165 -10.22 15.20 0.67
C TYR A 165 -10.35 16.57 0.00
N ARG A 166 -11.52 16.91 -0.55
CA ARG A 166 -11.79 18.23 -1.14
C ARG A 166 -11.68 19.36 -0.11
N GLU A 167 -12.18 19.15 1.11
CA GLU A 167 -12.01 20.12 2.20
C GLU A 167 -10.53 20.28 2.58
N GLY A 168 -9.78 19.18 2.66
CA GLY A 168 -8.34 19.25 2.88
C GLY A 168 -7.61 20.04 1.79
N LEU A 169 -7.97 19.85 0.52
CA LEU A 169 -7.38 20.58 -0.61
C LEU A 169 -7.81 22.05 -0.66
N ARG A 170 -8.99 22.42 -0.16
CA ARG A 170 -9.37 23.82 0.00
C ARG A 170 -8.44 24.57 0.95
N ILE A 171 -7.89 23.86 1.96
CA ILE A 171 -6.96 24.40 2.95
C ILE A 171 -5.51 24.34 2.42
N ALA A 172 -5.13 23.24 1.80
CA ALA A 172 -3.78 22.98 1.30
C ALA A 172 -3.82 22.57 -0.20
N PRO A 173 -3.99 23.51 -1.15
CA PRO A 173 -4.20 23.20 -2.57
C PRO A 173 -3.01 22.54 -3.27
N SER A 174 -1.83 22.54 -2.67
CA SER A 174 -0.63 21.94 -3.24
C SER A 174 -0.15 20.73 -2.43
N PHE A 175 -1.02 20.04 -1.70
CA PHE A 175 -0.66 18.87 -0.89
C PHE A 175 -0.76 17.60 -1.76
N PRO A 176 0.36 17.04 -2.29
CA PRO A 176 0.35 15.96 -3.27
C PRO A 176 -0.39 14.71 -2.78
N GLN A 177 -0.23 14.35 -1.50
CA GLN A 177 -0.85 13.15 -0.93
C GLN A 177 -2.38 13.25 -0.89
N LEU A 178 -2.94 14.45 -0.64
CA LEU A 178 -4.38 14.68 -0.69
C LEU A 178 -4.94 14.52 -2.11
N HIS A 179 -4.25 15.10 -3.11
CA HIS A 179 -4.60 14.91 -4.53
C HIS A 179 -4.57 13.43 -4.91
N TRP A 180 -3.51 12.71 -4.53
CA TRP A 180 -3.36 11.28 -4.78
C TRP A 180 -4.51 10.47 -4.17
N ASN A 181 -4.84 10.71 -2.90
CA ASN A 181 -5.92 10.01 -2.22
C ASN A 181 -7.30 10.35 -2.82
N LEU A 182 -7.52 11.62 -3.17
CA LEU A 182 -8.73 12.05 -3.90
C LEU A 182 -8.84 11.36 -5.25
N ALA A 183 -7.73 11.25 -6.01
CA ALA A 183 -7.71 10.56 -7.29
C ALA A 183 -8.17 9.10 -7.15
N LEU A 184 -7.59 8.36 -6.20
CA LEU A 184 -7.94 6.95 -5.97
C LEU A 184 -9.42 6.79 -5.59
N ALA A 185 -9.95 7.70 -4.76
CA ALA A 185 -11.35 7.70 -4.37
C ALA A 185 -12.29 8.03 -5.53
N LEU A 186 -11.95 9.01 -6.37
CA LEU A 186 -12.72 9.37 -7.56
C LEU A 186 -12.73 8.23 -8.58
N LEU A 187 -11.58 7.64 -8.88
CA LEU A 187 -11.46 6.51 -9.81
C LEU A 187 -12.23 5.28 -9.29
N LEU A 188 -12.14 4.99 -7.99
CA LEU A 188 -12.90 3.92 -7.35
C LEU A 188 -14.41 4.15 -7.46
N HIS A 189 -14.84 5.41 -7.36
CA HIS A 189 -16.23 5.83 -7.52
C HIS A 189 -16.71 5.80 -8.99
N GLY A 190 -15.79 5.77 -9.95
CA GLY A 190 -16.06 5.78 -11.38
C GLY A 190 -15.99 7.18 -12.02
N ASP A 191 -15.63 8.20 -11.27
CA ASP A 191 -15.44 9.56 -11.77
C ASP A 191 -14.03 9.72 -12.36
N TYR A 192 -13.82 9.17 -13.55
CA TYR A 192 -12.53 9.19 -14.23
C TYR A 192 -12.18 10.59 -14.76
N VAL A 193 -13.16 11.38 -15.13
CA VAL A 193 -12.96 12.73 -15.65
C VAL A 193 -12.24 13.62 -14.64
N HIS A 194 -12.67 13.58 -13.38
CA HIS A 194 -12.02 14.32 -12.30
C HIS A 194 -10.87 13.54 -11.66
N GLY A 195 -10.90 12.22 -11.74
CA GLY A 195 -9.88 11.38 -11.11
C GLY A 195 -8.51 11.46 -11.79
N TRP A 196 -8.43 11.47 -13.12
CA TRP A 196 -7.15 11.48 -13.81
C TRP A 196 -6.31 12.74 -13.60
N PRO A 197 -6.88 13.96 -13.61
CA PRO A 197 -6.12 15.17 -13.27
C PRO A 197 -5.51 15.09 -11.87
N GLU A 198 -6.26 14.59 -10.89
CA GLU A 198 -5.77 14.38 -9.54
C GLU A 198 -4.72 13.29 -9.47
N TYR A 199 -4.85 12.22 -10.29
CA TYR A 199 -3.91 11.12 -10.36
C TYR A 199 -2.50 11.54 -10.83
N ALA A 200 -2.41 12.62 -11.62
CA ALA A 200 -1.13 13.14 -12.09
C ALA A 200 -0.24 13.64 -10.94
N TRP A 201 -0.83 14.07 -9.81
CA TRP A 201 -0.09 14.53 -8.64
C TRP A 201 0.76 13.45 -7.96
N ARG A 202 0.52 12.16 -8.24
CA ARG A 202 1.37 11.07 -7.74
C ARG A 202 2.84 11.26 -8.06
N LEU A 203 3.15 11.91 -9.19
CA LEU A 203 4.52 12.22 -9.61
C LEU A 203 5.24 13.21 -8.67
N GLN A 204 4.48 13.92 -7.82
CA GLN A 204 5.00 14.83 -6.80
C GLN A 204 5.06 14.17 -5.41
N CYS A 205 4.52 12.96 -5.25
CA CYS A 205 4.63 12.20 -4.01
C CYS A 205 6.00 11.51 -3.96
N ALA A 206 6.94 12.08 -3.20
CA ALA A 206 8.33 11.62 -3.13
C ALA A 206 8.47 10.13 -2.77
N GLU A 207 7.62 9.64 -1.85
CA GLU A 207 7.62 8.23 -1.42
C GLU A 207 7.24 7.25 -2.55
N LEU A 208 6.34 7.67 -3.45
CA LEU A 208 5.90 6.87 -4.57
C LEU A 208 6.90 6.92 -5.74
N TYR A 209 7.48 8.07 -5.98
CA TYR A 209 8.26 8.33 -7.20
C TYR A 209 9.77 8.12 -7.06
N SER A 210 10.31 8.09 -5.83
CA SER A 210 11.76 7.94 -5.58
C SER A 210 12.35 6.61 -6.04
N ARG A 211 11.53 5.59 -6.27
CA ARG A 211 11.95 4.23 -6.63
C ARG A 211 11.90 3.94 -8.14
N HIS A 212 11.40 4.88 -8.94
CA HIS A 212 11.25 4.64 -10.39
C HIS A 212 12.50 5.01 -11.16
N PRO A 213 12.86 4.25 -12.21
CA PRO A 213 13.93 4.61 -13.11
C PRO A 213 13.69 6.02 -13.69
N ARG A 214 14.73 6.84 -13.67
CA ARG A 214 14.67 8.17 -14.27
C ARG A 214 15.13 8.06 -15.72
N TYR A 215 14.23 8.42 -16.62
CA TYR A 215 14.50 8.47 -18.05
C TYR A 215 14.87 9.90 -18.45
N ALA A 216 15.84 10.03 -19.34
CA ALA A 216 16.28 11.34 -19.85
C ALA A 216 15.31 11.88 -20.90
N GLY A 217 15.28 13.21 -21.08
CA GLY A 217 14.50 13.84 -22.12
C GLY A 217 13.16 14.43 -21.66
N ALA A 218 12.36 14.89 -22.60
CA ALA A 218 11.10 15.56 -22.34
C ALA A 218 10.00 14.57 -21.91
N LEU A 219 9.15 15.00 -20.97
CA LEU A 219 7.90 14.29 -20.70
C LEU A 219 6.89 14.60 -21.82
N TRP A 220 6.24 13.55 -22.33
CA TRP A 220 5.12 13.73 -23.25
C TRP A 220 3.87 14.19 -22.48
N SER A 221 3.31 15.30 -22.94
CA SER A 221 2.17 15.95 -22.30
C SER A 221 0.80 15.62 -22.93
N GLY A 222 0.78 14.70 -23.92
CA GLY A 222 -0.44 14.35 -24.66
C GLY A 222 -0.63 15.11 -25.98
N ASP A 223 0.33 15.97 -26.35
CA ASP A 223 0.41 16.67 -27.62
C ASP A 223 0.50 15.69 -28.81
N ASP A 224 0.40 16.19 -30.06
CA ASP A 224 0.46 15.36 -31.27
C ASP A 224 1.79 14.56 -31.33
N PRO A 225 1.72 13.22 -31.29
CA PRO A 225 2.91 12.38 -31.29
C PRO A 225 3.36 11.94 -32.71
N ALA A 226 2.68 12.40 -33.77
CA ALA A 226 2.94 11.95 -35.12
C ALA A 226 4.40 12.11 -35.52
N GLY A 227 5.01 11.07 -36.08
CA GLY A 227 6.41 11.02 -36.51
C GLY A 227 7.44 10.95 -35.38
N ARG A 228 7.04 10.95 -34.12
CA ARG A 228 7.92 10.88 -32.95
C ARG A 228 8.09 9.44 -32.45
N THR A 229 9.24 9.15 -31.85
CA THR A 229 9.45 7.93 -31.08
C THR A 229 9.14 8.22 -29.61
N LEU A 230 8.12 7.58 -29.05
CA LEU A 230 7.74 7.72 -27.65
C LEU A 230 8.16 6.49 -26.85
N LEU A 231 8.84 6.74 -25.71
CA LEU A 231 9.15 5.73 -24.72
C LEU A 231 8.05 5.68 -23.67
N LEU A 232 7.30 4.58 -23.63
CA LEU A 232 6.33 4.32 -22.57
C LEU A 232 6.99 3.50 -21.46
N THR A 233 6.90 3.95 -20.21
CA THR A 233 7.66 3.36 -19.12
C THR A 233 6.73 2.73 -18.09
N ALA A 234 7.11 1.57 -17.55
CA ALA A 234 6.47 1.02 -16.36
C ALA A 234 6.70 1.95 -15.16
N GLU A 235 5.79 1.90 -14.18
CA GLU A 235 5.86 2.77 -13.00
C GLU A 235 5.52 2.04 -11.71
N GLN A 236 4.49 1.23 -11.67
CA GLN A 236 4.00 0.56 -10.47
C GLN A 236 4.23 -0.96 -10.56
N GLY A 237 3.25 -1.75 -10.12
CA GLY A 237 3.36 -3.20 -10.15
C GLY A 237 3.23 -3.82 -11.55
N LEU A 238 3.51 -5.11 -11.63
CA LEU A 238 3.37 -5.87 -12.88
C LEU A 238 1.94 -5.84 -13.44
N GLY A 239 0.94 -5.87 -12.55
CA GLY A 239 -0.48 -5.78 -12.93
C GLY A 239 -0.83 -4.43 -13.58
N ASP A 240 -0.22 -3.35 -13.09
CA ASP A 240 -0.40 -1.99 -13.61
C ASP A 240 0.15 -1.88 -15.03
N THR A 241 1.32 -2.44 -15.26
CA THR A 241 1.94 -2.50 -16.59
C THR A 241 1.08 -3.34 -17.53
N LEU A 242 0.68 -4.56 -17.13
CA LEU A 242 -0.19 -5.41 -17.94
C LEU A 242 -1.47 -4.68 -18.33
N GLN A 243 -2.13 -4.01 -17.38
CA GLN A 243 -3.38 -3.29 -17.63
C GLN A 243 -3.21 -2.15 -18.63
N THR A 244 -2.14 -1.36 -18.49
CA THR A 244 -1.97 -0.10 -19.22
C THR A 244 -1.24 -0.24 -20.57
N LEU A 245 -0.60 -1.37 -20.82
CA LEU A 245 -0.03 -1.69 -22.14
C LEU A 245 -1.04 -1.60 -23.29
N ARG A 246 -2.35 -1.80 -23.03
CA ARG A 246 -3.42 -1.63 -24.02
C ARG A 246 -3.41 -0.25 -24.71
N PHE A 247 -2.95 0.77 -24.00
CA PHE A 247 -2.92 2.15 -24.50
C PHE A 247 -1.77 2.42 -25.48
N ALA A 248 -0.78 1.54 -25.58
CA ALA A 248 0.30 1.67 -26.55
C ALA A 248 -0.24 1.77 -27.98
N ARG A 249 -1.30 0.99 -28.29
CA ARG A 249 -2.00 1.05 -29.59
C ARG A 249 -2.57 2.43 -29.86
N LEU A 250 -3.25 3.04 -28.89
CA LEU A 250 -3.88 4.36 -29.08
C LEU A 250 -2.86 5.47 -29.34
N VAL A 251 -1.66 5.33 -28.78
CA VAL A 251 -0.54 6.23 -29.04
C VAL A 251 0.05 5.97 -30.45
N ALA A 252 0.21 4.70 -30.82
CA ALA A 252 0.70 4.32 -32.16
C ALA A 252 -0.29 4.71 -33.27
N ASP A 253 -1.59 4.55 -33.04
CA ASP A 253 -2.66 4.94 -33.98
C ASP A 253 -2.69 6.47 -34.23
N ARG A 254 -2.07 7.28 -33.35
CA ARG A 254 -1.83 8.72 -33.54
C ARG A 254 -0.53 9.02 -34.31
N GLY A 255 0.14 8.00 -34.87
CA GLY A 255 1.34 8.15 -35.73
C GLY A 255 2.67 8.11 -34.96
N ALA A 256 2.72 7.77 -33.69
CA ALA A 256 3.96 7.59 -32.96
C ALA A 256 4.59 6.22 -33.24
N ARG A 257 5.92 6.16 -33.26
CA ARG A 257 6.65 4.92 -33.00
C ARG A 257 6.74 4.68 -31.51
N VAL A 258 6.12 3.63 -31.01
CA VAL A 258 6.08 3.33 -29.58
C VAL A 258 7.13 2.28 -29.22
N ILE A 259 8.00 2.60 -28.29
CA ILE A 259 8.87 1.65 -27.59
C ILE A 259 8.49 1.62 -26.11
N VAL A 260 8.65 0.48 -25.46
CA VAL A 260 8.29 0.34 -24.05
C VAL A 260 9.49 -0.11 -23.22
N ALA A 261 9.63 0.44 -22.00
CA ALA A 261 10.54 -0.05 -20.95
C ALA A 261 9.71 -0.56 -19.78
N VAL A 262 9.77 -1.86 -19.53
CA VAL A 262 8.94 -2.56 -18.57
C VAL A 262 9.79 -3.40 -17.62
N GLN A 263 9.19 -3.85 -16.53
CA GLN A 263 9.82 -4.79 -15.60
C GLN A 263 10.29 -6.04 -16.38
N LYS A 264 11.49 -6.51 -16.09
CA LYS A 264 12.14 -7.63 -16.80
C LYS A 264 11.23 -8.84 -17.05
N PRO A 265 10.39 -9.31 -16.09
CA PRO A 265 9.51 -10.46 -16.34
C PRO A 265 8.43 -10.24 -17.40
N LEU A 266 8.12 -8.99 -17.75
CA LEU A 266 7.08 -8.64 -18.73
C LEU A 266 7.62 -8.34 -20.12
N ARG A 267 8.93 -8.25 -20.31
CA ARG A 267 9.55 -7.77 -21.56
C ARG A 267 9.05 -8.50 -22.82
N GLU A 268 9.12 -9.83 -22.81
CA GLU A 268 8.73 -10.65 -23.97
C GLU A 268 7.24 -10.50 -24.26
N LEU A 269 6.41 -10.57 -23.22
CA LEU A 269 4.98 -10.42 -23.34
C LEU A 269 4.58 -9.02 -23.81
N ALA A 270 5.25 -7.97 -23.31
CA ALA A 270 4.99 -6.58 -23.70
C ALA A 270 5.27 -6.31 -25.18
N ALA A 271 6.23 -7.02 -25.76
CA ALA A 271 6.52 -6.94 -27.20
C ALA A 271 5.37 -7.43 -28.09
N THR A 272 4.42 -8.22 -27.54
CA THR A 272 3.24 -8.70 -28.25
C THR A 272 2.07 -7.72 -28.26
N ALA A 273 2.15 -6.65 -27.46
CA ALA A 273 1.08 -5.67 -27.34
C ALA A 273 0.93 -4.86 -28.65
N PRO A 274 -0.29 -4.69 -29.19
CA PRO A 274 -0.53 -3.91 -30.39
C PRO A 274 0.00 -2.48 -30.26
N GLY A 275 0.69 -2.01 -31.29
CA GLY A 275 1.28 -0.68 -31.31
C GLY A 275 2.70 -0.60 -30.74
N VAL A 276 3.16 -1.62 -30.01
CA VAL A 276 4.54 -1.68 -29.51
C VAL A 276 5.49 -2.08 -30.63
N SER A 277 6.47 -1.22 -30.95
CA SER A 277 7.49 -1.49 -31.97
C SER A 277 8.68 -2.27 -31.39
N ALA A 278 9.00 -2.07 -30.12
CA ALA A 278 10.04 -2.80 -29.38
C ALA A 278 9.82 -2.69 -27.86
N ALA A 279 10.21 -3.74 -27.16
CA ALA A 279 10.14 -3.80 -25.68
C ALA A 279 11.53 -4.04 -25.09
N TYR A 280 11.83 -3.30 -24.02
CA TYR A 280 13.08 -3.34 -23.27
C TYR A 280 12.76 -3.63 -21.80
N ALA A 281 13.67 -4.30 -21.12
CA ALA A 281 13.58 -4.34 -19.66
C ALA A 281 14.07 -3.01 -19.05
N GLU A 282 13.56 -2.66 -17.87
CA GLU A 282 14.11 -1.55 -17.09
C GLU A 282 15.63 -1.69 -16.96
N HIS A 283 16.35 -0.58 -17.10
CA HIS A 283 17.81 -0.50 -17.06
C HIS A 283 18.57 -1.10 -18.27
N GLU A 284 17.88 -1.65 -19.26
CA GLU A 284 18.53 -1.99 -20.54
C GLU A 284 18.87 -0.72 -21.34
N PRO A 285 19.94 -0.77 -22.18
CA PRO A 285 20.22 0.33 -23.10
C PRO A 285 19.03 0.57 -24.05
N LEU A 286 18.61 1.81 -24.16
CA LEU A 286 17.48 2.22 -25.00
C LEU A 286 17.98 2.88 -26.28
N PRO A 287 17.29 2.70 -27.42
CA PRO A 287 17.53 3.49 -28.63
C PRO A 287 17.13 4.96 -28.38
N PRO A 288 17.52 5.89 -29.23
CA PRO A 288 17.03 7.27 -29.20
C PRO A 288 15.51 7.35 -29.24
N TYR A 289 14.96 8.25 -28.45
CA TYR A 289 13.53 8.57 -28.39
C TYR A 289 13.33 10.08 -28.17
N ASP A 290 12.19 10.62 -28.61
CA ASP A 290 11.92 12.05 -28.60
C ASP A 290 11.30 12.53 -27.26
N ALA A 291 10.49 11.67 -26.63
CA ALA A 291 9.90 11.94 -25.33
C ALA A 291 9.54 10.62 -24.62
N HIS A 292 9.32 10.71 -23.30
CA HIS A 292 8.89 9.56 -22.52
C HIS A 292 7.65 9.88 -21.68
N VAL A 293 6.92 8.83 -21.29
CA VAL A 293 5.75 8.97 -20.39
C VAL A 293 5.50 7.65 -19.66
N SER A 294 5.07 7.73 -18.42
CA SER A 294 4.60 6.56 -17.69
C SER A 294 3.33 5.97 -18.32
N LEU A 295 3.29 4.65 -18.48
CA LEU A 295 2.08 3.92 -18.86
C LEU A 295 0.88 4.28 -17.99
N MET A 296 1.10 4.54 -16.69
CA MET A 296 0.06 4.95 -15.74
C MET A 296 -0.46 6.37 -15.96
N SER A 297 0.22 7.20 -16.76
CA SER A 297 -0.27 8.53 -17.14
C SER A 297 -1.15 8.52 -18.39
N LEU A 298 -1.04 7.48 -19.22
CA LEU A 298 -1.75 7.38 -20.50
C LEU A 298 -3.28 7.49 -20.36
N PRO A 299 -3.94 6.85 -19.36
CA PRO A 299 -5.39 6.98 -19.23
C PRO A 299 -5.85 8.44 -19.12
N GLY A 300 -5.14 9.25 -18.33
CA GLY A 300 -5.46 10.68 -18.19
C GLY A 300 -5.16 11.48 -19.46
N LEU A 301 -4.00 11.28 -20.07
CA LEU A 301 -3.60 11.98 -21.30
C LEU A 301 -4.47 11.62 -22.51
N LEU A 302 -5.05 10.43 -22.50
CA LEU A 302 -5.94 9.94 -23.56
C LEU A 302 -7.41 10.16 -23.28
N GLY A 303 -7.78 10.75 -22.12
CA GLY A 303 -9.15 11.00 -21.72
C GLY A 303 -9.98 9.73 -21.53
N VAL A 304 -9.37 8.67 -20.97
CA VAL A 304 -10.04 7.38 -20.78
C VAL A 304 -11.18 7.48 -19.77
N THR A 305 -12.35 6.95 -20.14
CA THR A 305 -13.50 6.78 -19.26
C THR A 305 -13.83 5.30 -19.07
N PRO A 306 -14.68 4.91 -18.10
CA PRO A 306 -15.11 3.51 -17.96
C PRO A 306 -15.72 2.93 -19.24
N GLU A 307 -16.46 3.77 -20.01
CA GLU A 307 -17.10 3.36 -21.25
C GLU A 307 -16.09 3.16 -22.38
N SER A 308 -15.11 4.07 -22.51
CA SER A 308 -14.11 3.98 -23.57
C SER A 308 -13.14 2.83 -23.36
N VAL A 309 -12.81 2.49 -22.12
CA VAL A 309 -11.89 1.38 -21.83
C VAL A 309 -12.50 0.00 -22.12
N ALA A 310 -13.82 -0.12 -22.02
CA ALA A 310 -14.53 -1.36 -22.29
C ALA A 310 -14.49 -1.80 -23.77
N LEU A 311 -14.13 -0.89 -24.68
CA LEU A 311 -14.10 -1.17 -26.13
C LEU A 311 -12.86 -1.95 -26.59
N HIS A 312 -11.89 -2.18 -25.71
CA HIS A 312 -10.65 -2.86 -26.05
C HIS A 312 -10.73 -4.35 -25.71
N GLY A 313 -10.68 -5.20 -26.74
CA GLY A 313 -10.60 -6.67 -26.63
C GLY A 313 -9.23 -7.14 -26.11
N PRO A 314 -8.93 -8.45 -26.24
CA PRO A 314 -7.63 -9.01 -25.90
C PRO A 314 -6.48 -8.27 -26.61
N TYR A 315 -5.39 -8.00 -25.90
CA TYR A 315 -4.28 -7.24 -26.43
C TYR A 315 -2.90 -7.83 -26.13
N LEU A 316 -2.81 -8.92 -25.36
CA LEU A 316 -1.57 -9.67 -25.15
C LEU A 316 -1.72 -11.08 -25.69
N ARG A 317 -0.61 -11.68 -26.11
CA ARG A 317 -0.53 -13.04 -26.63
C ARG A 317 0.76 -13.70 -26.15
N PRO A 318 0.71 -14.96 -25.70
CA PRO A 318 1.93 -15.70 -25.40
C PRO A 318 2.70 -16.05 -26.67
N ASP A 319 3.97 -16.40 -26.52
CA ASP A 319 4.76 -17.00 -27.59
C ASP A 319 4.04 -18.26 -28.15
N PRO A 320 3.92 -18.40 -29.49
CA PRO A 320 3.18 -19.51 -30.10
C PRO A 320 3.76 -20.89 -29.78
N LEU A 321 5.08 -21.02 -29.56
CA LEU A 321 5.71 -22.30 -29.21
C LEU A 321 5.33 -22.67 -27.77
N ARG A 322 5.48 -21.74 -26.83
CA ARG A 322 5.08 -21.93 -25.44
C ARG A 322 3.58 -22.21 -25.29
N ALA A 323 2.72 -21.56 -26.10
CA ALA A 323 1.29 -21.83 -26.13
C ALA A 323 0.99 -23.27 -26.55
N ARG A 324 1.73 -23.84 -27.54
CA ARG A 324 1.59 -25.24 -27.95
C ARG A 324 2.02 -26.20 -26.84
N GLU A 325 3.11 -25.93 -26.18
CA GLU A 325 3.61 -26.72 -25.06
C GLU A 325 2.61 -26.71 -23.88
N ALA A 326 2.10 -25.52 -23.55
CA ALA A 326 1.07 -25.35 -22.51
C ALA A 326 -0.20 -26.13 -22.85
N LYS A 327 -0.67 -26.06 -24.10
CA LYS A 327 -1.84 -26.80 -24.58
C LYS A 327 -1.68 -28.30 -24.36
N ALA A 328 -0.54 -28.87 -24.75
CA ALA A 328 -0.26 -30.30 -24.58
C ALA A 328 -0.22 -30.68 -23.09
N ALA A 329 0.43 -29.88 -22.26
CA ALA A 329 0.56 -30.13 -20.83
C ALA A 329 -0.80 -30.00 -20.11
N VAL A 330 -1.56 -28.96 -20.38
CA VAL A 330 -2.89 -28.73 -19.78
C VAL A 330 -3.88 -29.80 -20.21
N ALA A 331 -3.85 -30.23 -21.48
CA ALA A 331 -4.69 -31.31 -21.97
C ALA A 331 -4.41 -32.64 -21.28
N ARG A 332 -3.13 -32.99 -21.12
CA ARG A 332 -2.69 -34.21 -20.43
C ARG A 332 -3.15 -34.25 -18.98
N GLU A 333 -2.97 -33.14 -18.26
CA GLU A 333 -3.33 -33.05 -16.84
C GLU A 333 -4.84 -32.86 -16.61
N GLY A 334 -5.52 -32.14 -17.49
CA GLY A 334 -6.91 -31.74 -17.32
C GLY A 334 -7.91 -32.72 -17.85
N GLY A 335 -7.56 -33.52 -18.88
CA GLY A 335 -8.49 -34.41 -19.55
C GLY A 335 -9.79 -33.71 -20.00
N ALA A 336 -10.93 -34.30 -19.67
CA ALA A 336 -12.26 -33.75 -19.95
C ALA A 336 -12.79 -32.77 -18.90
N ALA A 337 -12.10 -32.62 -17.77
CA ALA A 337 -12.51 -31.71 -16.70
C ALA A 337 -12.43 -30.24 -17.10
N LEU A 338 -13.21 -29.40 -16.41
CA LEU A 338 -13.07 -27.92 -16.48
C LEU A 338 -11.73 -27.50 -15.90
N LYS A 339 -10.90 -26.85 -16.71
CA LYS A 339 -9.52 -26.47 -16.38
C LYS A 339 -9.51 -25.09 -15.76
N ILE A 340 -9.16 -25.01 -14.48
CA ILE A 340 -9.23 -23.77 -13.69
C ILE A 340 -7.86 -23.40 -13.17
N GLY A 341 -7.37 -22.21 -13.52
CA GLY A 341 -6.20 -21.61 -12.91
C GLY A 341 -6.56 -20.90 -11.60
N VAL A 342 -5.75 -21.04 -10.58
CA VAL A 342 -6.00 -20.39 -9.29
C VAL A 342 -4.82 -19.62 -8.77
N ALA A 343 -5.08 -18.35 -8.30
CA ALA A 343 -4.14 -17.52 -7.57
C ALA A 343 -4.86 -16.92 -6.34
N TRP A 344 -4.36 -17.28 -5.14
CA TRP A 344 -5.02 -16.95 -3.86
C TRP A 344 -4.28 -15.90 -3.05
N ALA A 345 -3.09 -15.52 -3.47
CA ALA A 345 -2.27 -14.53 -2.78
C ALA A 345 -1.40 -13.76 -3.77
N GLY A 346 -1.10 -12.50 -3.45
CA GLY A 346 -0.08 -11.72 -4.13
C GLY A 346 1.33 -12.10 -3.64
N ALA A 347 2.36 -11.47 -4.24
CA ALA A 347 3.76 -11.69 -3.88
C ALA A 347 4.02 -11.41 -2.39
N ALA A 348 4.85 -12.23 -1.76
CA ALA A 348 5.27 -12.05 -0.37
C ALA A 348 6.00 -10.71 -0.18
N GLY A 349 5.86 -10.09 1.02
CA GLY A 349 6.56 -8.85 1.38
C GLY A 349 5.83 -7.55 1.05
N ASN A 350 4.71 -7.57 0.36
CA ASN A 350 3.87 -6.39 0.16
C ASN A 350 2.76 -6.33 1.20
N THR A 351 2.77 -5.32 2.08
CA THR A 351 1.79 -5.14 3.15
C THR A 351 0.35 -4.98 2.65
N LEU A 352 0.16 -4.42 1.45
CA LEU A 352 -1.15 -4.31 0.81
C LEU A 352 -1.74 -5.68 0.44
N ASN A 353 -0.90 -6.70 0.28
CA ASN A 353 -1.34 -8.05 -0.05
C ASN A 353 -2.09 -8.74 1.10
N VAL A 354 -1.88 -8.33 2.35
CA VAL A 354 -2.55 -8.95 3.52
C VAL A 354 -4.08 -8.89 3.40
N LYS A 355 -4.62 -7.74 3.01
CA LYS A 355 -6.07 -7.54 2.89
C LYS A 355 -6.70 -8.27 1.69
N ARG A 356 -5.95 -8.44 0.60
CA ARG A 356 -6.44 -9.03 -0.65
C ARG A 356 -6.06 -10.50 -0.85
N SER A 357 -5.23 -11.06 0.02
CA SER A 357 -4.81 -12.47 -0.03
C SER A 357 -5.60 -13.33 0.94
N MET A 358 -5.65 -14.61 0.68
CA MET A 358 -6.20 -15.62 1.58
C MET A 358 -5.31 -16.87 1.59
N ALA A 359 -5.47 -17.75 2.56
CA ALA A 359 -4.84 -19.07 2.54
C ALA A 359 -5.50 -19.96 1.48
N LEU A 360 -4.73 -20.83 0.84
CA LEU A 360 -5.28 -21.83 -0.11
C LEU A 360 -6.31 -22.73 0.57
N ALA A 361 -6.14 -23.03 1.85
CA ALA A 361 -7.11 -23.74 2.66
C ALA A 361 -8.50 -23.13 2.63
N THR A 362 -8.60 -21.80 2.52
CA THR A 362 -9.89 -21.09 2.42
C THR A 362 -10.64 -21.42 1.12
N LEU A 363 -9.91 -21.78 0.06
CA LEU A 363 -10.50 -22.21 -1.23
C LEU A 363 -10.86 -23.70 -1.27
N ALA A 364 -10.58 -24.46 -0.21
CA ALA A 364 -10.83 -25.92 -0.18
C ALA A 364 -12.21 -26.34 -0.69
N PRO A 365 -13.33 -25.67 -0.33
CA PRO A 365 -14.65 -26.02 -0.83
C PRO A 365 -14.78 -25.95 -2.37
N LEU A 366 -14.05 -25.02 -3.00
CA LEU A 366 -14.05 -24.88 -4.46
C LEU A 366 -13.28 -26.03 -5.13
N LEU A 367 -12.16 -26.44 -4.51
CA LEU A 367 -11.34 -27.54 -5.00
C LEU A 367 -12.08 -28.88 -5.00
N ASP A 368 -13.15 -29.01 -4.20
CA ASP A 368 -13.99 -30.21 -4.09
C ASP A 368 -15.13 -30.28 -5.12
N VAL A 369 -15.29 -29.26 -5.96
CA VAL A 369 -16.35 -29.28 -6.98
C VAL A 369 -16.03 -30.33 -8.03
N PRO A 370 -16.88 -31.36 -8.18
CA PRO A 370 -16.64 -32.43 -9.15
C PRO A 370 -16.61 -31.90 -10.59
N GLY A 371 -15.84 -32.57 -11.45
CA GLY A 371 -15.69 -32.18 -12.86
C GLY A 371 -14.73 -31.01 -13.12
N THR A 372 -14.00 -30.59 -12.10
CA THR A 372 -12.95 -29.55 -12.20
C THR A 372 -11.54 -30.13 -12.09
N ARG A 373 -10.60 -29.50 -12.78
CA ARG A 373 -9.16 -29.74 -12.59
C ARG A 373 -8.48 -28.41 -12.36
N TRP A 374 -7.71 -28.30 -11.28
CA TRP A 374 -7.11 -27.07 -10.81
C TRP A 374 -5.64 -26.98 -11.14
N PHE A 375 -5.19 -25.80 -11.57
CA PHE A 375 -3.83 -25.48 -11.94
C PHE A 375 -3.33 -24.31 -11.08
N SER A 376 -2.18 -24.49 -10.42
CA SER A 376 -1.54 -23.40 -9.69
C SER A 376 -0.98 -22.37 -10.66
N LEU A 377 -1.34 -21.12 -10.46
CA LEU A 377 -0.73 -19.98 -11.15
C LEU A 377 0.35 -19.31 -10.29
N LYS A 378 0.59 -19.83 -9.10
CA LYS A 378 1.64 -19.32 -8.22
C LYS A 378 3.02 -19.48 -8.87
N TRP A 379 3.87 -18.46 -8.70
CA TRP A 379 5.25 -18.49 -9.20
C TRP A 379 6.00 -19.74 -8.68
N GLU A 380 6.78 -20.39 -9.53
CA GLU A 380 7.39 -21.69 -9.19
C GLU A 380 8.36 -21.60 -8.00
N ALA A 381 9.09 -20.50 -7.87
CA ALA A 381 10.03 -20.25 -6.78
C ALA A 381 9.38 -20.00 -5.41
N GLU A 382 8.05 -19.78 -5.37
CA GLU A 382 7.34 -19.50 -4.13
C GLU A 382 6.89 -20.79 -3.44
N ALA A 383 7.52 -21.12 -2.31
CA ALA A 383 7.10 -22.24 -1.48
C ALA A 383 5.67 -22.03 -0.94
N LEU A 384 4.92 -23.13 -0.82
CA LEU A 384 3.64 -23.12 -0.12
C LEU A 384 3.88 -22.99 1.39
N SER A 385 3.00 -22.27 2.07
CA SER A 385 2.97 -22.26 3.54
C SER A 385 2.64 -23.66 4.07
N ALA A 386 2.98 -23.92 5.33
CA ALA A 386 2.61 -25.19 5.98
C ALA A 386 1.09 -25.43 5.98
N THR A 387 0.31 -24.36 6.08
CA THR A 387 -1.16 -24.41 6.02
C THR A 387 -1.68 -24.73 4.62
N ASP A 388 -0.97 -24.29 3.57
CA ASP A 388 -1.39 -24.46 2.19
C ASP A 388 -0.90 -25.79 1.58
N ALA A 389 0.17 -26.37 2.13
CA ALA A 389 0.81 -27.56 1.58
C ALA A 389 -0.15 -28.77 1.35
N PRO A 390 -1.09 -29.10 2.27
CA PRO A 390 -2.04 -30.19 2.06
C PRO A 390 -2.97 -29.99 0.85
N TYR A 391 -3.30 -28.74 0.55
CA TYR A 391 -4.18 -28.37 -0.58
C TYR A 391 -3.38 -28.21 -1.87
N GLY A 392 -2.11 -27.86 -1.79
CA GLY A 392 -1.21 -27.73 -2.93
C GLY A 392 -1.07 -29.02 -3.75
N ALA A 393 -1.11 -30.17 -3.10
CA ALA A 393 -1.08 -31.46 -3.79
C ALA A 393 -2.29 -31.72 -4.71
N ARG A 394 -3.36 -30.96 -4.55
CA ARG A 394 -4.59 -31.02 -5.39
C ARG A 394 -4.47 -30.19 -6.66
N LEU A 395 -3.45 -29.31 -6.73
CA LEU A 395 -3.22 -28.42 -7.86
C LEU A 395 -2.17 -29.04 -8.80
N ALA A 396 -2.44 -29.03 -10.10
CA ALA A 396 -1.41 -29.30 -11.08
C ALA A 396 -0.44 -28.12 -11.14
N ALA A 397 0.85 -28.38 -10.90
CA ALA A 397 1.90 -27.39 -10.98
C ALA A 397 2.72 -27.64 -12.25
N LEU A 398 2.47 -26.84 -13.30
CA LEU A 398 3.20 -26.97 -14.56
C LEU A 398 4.50 -26.15 -14.55
N PRO A 399 5.58 -26.61 -15.19
CA PRO A 399 6.91 -26.00 -15.10
C PRO A 399 7.05 -24.65 -15.82
N MET A 400 6.07 -24.24 -16.59
CA MET A 400 6.07 -22.98 -17.37
C MET A 400 5.77 -21.71 -16.56
N ARG A 401 5.72 -21.78 -15.23
CA ARG A 401 5.34 -20.66 -14.34
C ARG A 401 6.51 -19.76 -13.92
N ASN A 402 7.63 -19.80 -14.63
CA ASN A 402 8.87 -19.12 -14.25
C ASN A 402 8.99 -17.69 -14.78
N ASP A 403 8.09 -17.31 -15.69
CA ASP A 403 7.99 -15.98 -16.29
C ASP A 403 6.57 -15.70 -16.73
N PHE A 404 6.28 -14.44 -17.08
CA PHE A 404 4.93 -14.04 -17.47
C PHE A 404 4.51 -14.52 -18.85
N ASP A 405 5.44 -14.82 -19.76
CA ASP A 405 5.08 -15.41 -21.04
C ASP A 405 4.65 -16.88 -20.88
N GLY A 406 5.33 -17.62 -20.01
CA GLY A 406 4.91 -18.97 -19.63
C GLY A 406 3.57 -19.00 -18.89
N LEU A 407 3.32 -18.04 -17.99
CA LEU A 407 2.02 -17.88 -17.34
C LEU A 407 0.92 -17.49 -18.34
N ALA A 408 1.22 -16.62 -19.31
CA ALA A 408 0.32 -16.28 -20.41
C ALA A 408 -0.03 -17.50 -21.28
N ALA A 409 0.97 -18.32 -21.59
CA ALA A 409 0.78 -19.58 -22.31
C ALA A 409 -0.13 -20.53 -21.54
N LEU A 410 0.12 -20.70 -20.23
CA LEU A 410 -0.70 -21.52 -19.34
C LEU A 410 -2.15 -21.00 -19.27
N GLU A 411 -2.33 -19.72 -18.93
CA GLU A 411 -3.66 -19.11 -18.80
C GLU A 411 -4.48 -19.16 -20.11
N SER A 412 -3.81 -19.07 -21.25
CA SER A 412 -4.46 -19.18 -22.57
C SER A 412 -5.15 -20.51 -22.82
N GLU A 413 -4.74 -21.57 -22.14
CA GLU A 413 -5.27 -22.93 -22.29
C GLU A 413 -6.26 -23.32 -21.19
N LEU A 414 -6.51 -22.41 -20.23
CA LEU A 414 -7.48 -22.64 -19.15
C LEU A 414 -8.90 -22.20 -19.56
N ASP A 415 -9.89 -22.88 -19.06
CA ASP A 415 -11.31 -22.53 -19.28
C ASP A 415 -11.72 -21.33 -18.40
N LEU A 416 -11.09 -21.18 -17.23
CA LEU A 416 -11.37 -20.15 -16.25
C LEU A 416 -10.12 -19.86 -15.40
N VAL A 417 -9.92 -18.60 -15.06
CA VAL A 417 -8.97 -18.17 -14.03
C VAL A 417 -9.75 -17.66 -12.83
N ILE A 418 -9.44 -18.12 -11.62
CA ILE A 418 -9.97 -17.59 -10.36
C ILE A 418 -8.80 -17.00 -9.58
N SER A 419 -8.82 -15.70 -9.36
CA SER A 419 -7.71 -14.99 -8.74
C SER A 419 -8.20 -13.97 -7.73
N VAL A 420 -7.45 -13.77 -6.65
CA VAL A 420 -7.55 -12.52 -5.90
C VAL A 420 -6.98 -11.38 -6.76
N ASP A 421 -7.11 -10.14 -6.31
CA ASP A 421 -6.58 -8.96 -7.03
C ASP A 421 -5.04 -9.01 -7.13
N THR A 422 -4.55 -9.59 -8.21
CA THR A 422 -3.13 -9.76 -8.54
C THR A 422 -2.85 -9.51 -10.02
N SER A 423 -1.55 -9.48 -10.40
CA SER A 423 -1.13 -9.39 -11.79
C SER A 423 -1.69 -10.50 -12.69
N LEU A 424 -2.02 -11.67 -12.12
CA LEU A 424 -2.59 -12.80 -12.86
C LEU A 424 -4.04 -12.54 -13.29
N ALA A 425 -4.83 -11.85 -12.46
CA ALA A 425 -6.15 -11.40 -12.88
C ALA A 425 -6.08 -10.42 -14.06
N HIS A 426 -5.09 -9.52 -14.05
CA HIS A 426 -4.82 -8.61 -15.15
C HIS A 426 -4.31 -9.32 -16.39
N LEU A 427 -3.46 -10.35 -16.23
CA LEU A 427 -2.97 -11.17 -17.32
C LEU A 427 -4.12 -11.90 -18.01
N ALA A 428 -4.96 -12.61 -17.26
CA ALA A 428 -6.13 -13.31 -17.80
C ALA A 428 -7.05 -12.36 -18.59
N GLY A 429 -7.31 -11.18 -18.03
CA GLY A 429 -8.11 -10.16 -18.70
C GLY A 429 -7.46 -9.62 -19.98
N ALA A 430 -6.15 -9.42 -19.98
CA ALA A 430 -5.37 -8.96 -21.15
C ALA A 430 -5.34 -10.01 -22.27
N LEU A 431 -5.35 -11.30 -21.91
CA LEU A 431 -5.44 -12.42 -22.83
C LEU A 431 -6.89 -12.70 -23.28
N GLY A 432 -7.90 -11.99 -22.73
CA GLY A 432 -9.31 -12.22 -23.03
C GLY A 432 -9.86 -13.52 -22.44
N ARG A 433 -9.21 -14.08 -21.43
CA ARG A 433 -9.68 -15.32 -20.79
C ARG A 433 -10.75 -15.03 -19.74
N PRO A 434 -11.72 -15.93 -19.56
CA PRO A 434 -12.67 -15.81 -18.45
C PRO A 434 -11.92 -15.71 -17.12
N VAL A 435 -12.19 -14.65 -16.35
CA VAL A 435 -11.56 -14.45 -15.05
C VAL A 435 -12.57 -14.06 -13.98
N TRP A 436 -12.54 -14.77 -12.87
CA TRP A 436 -13.31 -14.47 -11.67
C TRP A 436 -12.38 -13.88 -10.63
N VAL A 437 -12.64 -12.64 -10.24
CA VAL A 437 -11.78 -11.90 -9.33
C VAL A 437 -12.41 -11.82 -7.96
N LEU A 438 -11.72 -12.36 -6.97
CA LEU A 438 -12.08 -12.31 -5.56
C LEU A 438 -11.55 -11.01 -4.95
N LEU A 439 -12.44 -10.14 -4.51
CA LEU A 439 -12.12 -8.80 -4.05
C LEU A 439 -12.41 -8.63 -2.55
N HIS A 440 -11.51 -7.96 -1.86
CA HIS A 440 -11.80 -7.49 -0.50
C HIS A 440 -12.88 -6.39 -0.50
N HIS A 441 -13.36 -6.02 0.68
CA HIS A 441 -14.55 -5.17 0.87
C HIS A 441 -14.47 -3.84 0.09
N VAL A 442 -13.36 -3.12 0.19
CA VAL A 442 -13.10 -1.89 -0.57
C VAL A 442 -11.88 -2.14 -1.47
N PRO A 443 -12.06 -2.58 -2.71
CA PRO A 443 -10.97 -2.99 -3.58
C PRO A 443 -10.17 -1.80 -4.13
N ASP A 444 -9.14 -2.12 -4.90
CA ASP A 444 -8.46 -1.15 -5.74
C ASP A 444 -9.44 -0.47 -6.71
N TRP A 445 -9.17 0.78 -7.06
CA TRP A 445 -9.99 1.63 -7.93
C TRP A 445 -10.34 0.98 -9.28
N ARG A 446 -9.50 0.10 -9.79
CA ARG A 446 -9.67 -0.61 -11.07
C ARG A 446 -10.94 -1.45 -11.10
N TRP A 447 -11.30 -2.00 -9.95
CA TRP A 447 -12.47 -2.88 -9.81
C TRP A 447 -13.75 -2.14 -9.45
N MET A 448 -13.65 -0.85 -9.17
CA MET A 448 -14.78 0.03 -8.80
C MET A 448 -15.64 -0.55 -7.66
N LEU A 449 -16.71 0.14 -7.29
CA LEU A 449 -17.69 -0.34 -6.29
C LEU A 449 -19.00 -0.76 -6.97
N HIS A 450 -19.77 -1.60 -6.28
CA HIS A 450 -21.18 -1.92 -6.59
C HIS A 450 -21.43 -2.47 -7.99
N ARG A 451 -20.47 -3.18 -8.59
CA ARG A 451 -20.65 -3.82 -9.88
C ARG A 451 -20.09 -5.25 -9.90
N PRO A 452 -20.75 -6.20 -10.62
CA PRO A 452 -20.31 -7.59 -10.72
C PRO A 452 -19.33 -7.85 -11.88
N ASP A 453 -19.06 -6.83 -12.71
CA ASP A 453 -18.21 -6.86 -13.91
C ASP A 453 -17.08 -5.82 -13.81
N SER A 454 -16.21 -5.78 -14.78
CA SER A 454 -15.14 -4.78 -14.86
C SER A 454 -15.20 -4.02 -16.19
N PRO A 455 -15.04 -2.68 -16.19
CA PRO A 455 -14.91 -1.93 -17.44
C PRO A 455 -13.59 -2.24 -18.15
N TRP A 456 -12.60 -2.71 -17.39
CA TRP A 456 -11.26 -3.01 -17.91
C TRP A 456 -11.19 -4.33 -18.68
N TYR A 457 -12.00 -5.32 -18.31
CA TYR A 457 -11.95 -6.67 -18.88
C TYR A 457 -13.36 -7.23 -19.06
N ALA A 458 -13.81 -7.32 -20.31
CA ALA A 458 -15.15 -7.81 -20.62
C ALA A 458 -15.41 -9.26 -20.16
N THR A 459 -14.34 -10.03 -19.93
CA THR A 459 -14.40 -11.42 -19.47
C THR A 459 -14.36 -11.57 -17.95
N ALA A 460 -14.23 -10.44 -17.21
CA ALA A 460 -14.13 -10.48 -15.76
C ALA A 460 -15.49 -10.52 -15.08
N ARG A 461 -15.59 -11.36 -14.05
CA ARG A 461 -16.67 -11.36 -13.08
C ARG A 461 -16.10 -11.14 -11.68
N LEU A 462 -16.71 -10.24 -10.91
CA LEU A 462 -16.22 -9.79 -9.62
C LEU A 462 -17.04 -10.39 -8.47
N PHE A 463 -16.34 -10.94 -7.48
CA PHE A 463 -16.91 -11.49 -6.25
C PHE A 463 -16.32 -10.76 -5.06
N ARG A 464 -17.14 -10.07 -4.27
CA ARG A 464 -16.69 -9.08 -3.30
C ARG A 464 -17.08 -9.45 -1.89
N GLN A 465 -16.15 -9.22 -0.94
CA GLN A 465 -16.47 -9.30 0.48
C GLN A 465 -17.59 -8.32 0.85
N GLN A 466 -18.59 -8.79 1.58
CA GLN A 466 -19.62 -7.92 2.17
C GLN A 466 -19.17 -7.33 3.51
N THR A 467 -18.38 -8.09 4.25
CA THR A 467 -17.77 -7.66 5.52
C THR A 467 -16.25 -7.73 5.38
N PRO A 468 -15.50 -6.71 5.84
CA PRO A 468 -14.04 -6.73 5.79
C PRO A 468 -13.45 -8.01 6.39
N GLY A 469 -12.56 -8.67 5.64
CA GLY A 469 -11.87 -9.89 6.07
C GLY A 469 -12.69 -11.18 5.94
N ASP A 470 -14.00 -11.12 5.69
CA ASP A 470 -14.85 -12.31 5.53
C ASP A 470 -14.94 -12.75 4.06
N TRP A 471 -14.26 -13.85 3.74
CA TRP A 471 -14.30 -14.49 2.42
C TRP A 471 -15.45 -15.49 2.26
N SER A 472 -16.22 -15.80 3.29
CA SER A 472 -17.27 -16.84 3.25
C SER A 472 -18.36 -16.55 2.22
N HIS A 473 -18.80 -15.28 2.12
CA HIS A 473 -19.84 -14.89 1.17
C HIS A 473 -19.38 -14.99 -0.29
N PRO A 474 -18.28 -14.32 -0.72
CA PRO A 474 -17.86 -14.41 -2.12
C PRO A 474 -17.47 -15.83 -2.53
N LEU A 475 -16.95 -16.67 -1.62
CA LEU A 475 -16.63 -18.05 -1.94
C LEU A 475 -17.89 -18.92 -2.16
N ARG A 476 -18.97 -18.70 -1.40
CA ARG A 476 -20.25 -19.37 -1.68
C ARG A 476 -20.82 -18.99 -3.06
N GLU A 477 -20.71 -17.71 -3.44
CA GLU A 477 -21.15 -17.25 -4.76
C GLU A 477 -20.31 -17.88 -5.89
N VAL A 478 -18.98 -17.95 -5.70
CA VAL A 478 -18.06 -18.61 -6.64
C VAL A 478 -18.38 -20.10 -6.76
N GLU A 479 -18.60 -20.79 -5.64
CA GLU A 479 -18.94 -22.22 -5.65
C GLU A 479 -20.24 -22.48 -6.43
N ALA A 480 -21.30 -21.73 -6.15
CA ALA A 480 -22.57 -21.83 -6.85
C ALA A 480 -22.42 -21.60 -8.37
N ALA A 481 -21.65 -20.54 -8.73
CA ALA A 481 -21.37 -20.23 -10.13
C ALA A 481 -20.53 -21.31 -10.80
N LEU A 482 -19.56 -21.90 -10.10
CA LEU A 482 -18.71 -22.96 -10.61
C LEU A 482 -19.49 -24.25 -10.85
N ARG A 483 -20.34 -24.67 -9.90
CA ARG A 483 -21.25 -25.83 -10.07
C ARG A 483 -22.18 -25.63 -11.28
N ALA A 484 -22.73 -24.42 -11.44
CA ALA A 484 -23.56 -24.10 -12.61
C ALA A 484 -22.77 -24.12 -13.92
N LEU A 485 -21.49 -23.73 -13.92
CA LEU A 485 -20.64 -23.79 -15.11
C LEU A 485 -20.32 -25.23 -15.50
N VAL A 486 -19.99 -26.08 -14.53
CA VAL A 486 -19.75 -27.52 -14.76
C VAL A 486 -21.00 -28.22 -15.28
N ALA A 487 -22.20 -27.93 -14.76
CA ALA A 487 -23.45 -28.54 -15.17
C ALA A 487 -23.88 -28.19 -16.59
N ARG A 488 -23.34 -27.18 -17.22
CA ARG A 488 -23.61 -26.73 -18.61
C ARG A 488 -22.71 -27.40 -19.64
N ARG A 489 -21.69 -28.13 -19.22
CA ARG A 489 -20.75 -28.87 -20.07
C ARG A 489 -21.20 -30.30 -20.33
#